data_a77a519d9c58a0d6bc96e146fb8c2da4
#
_entry.id   a77a519d9c58a0d6bc96e146fb8c2da4
#
_cell.length_a   1.000
_cell.length_b   1.000
_cell.length_c   1.000
_cell.angle_alpha   90.00
_cell.angle_beta   90.00
_cell.angle_gamma   90.00
#
_symmetry.space_group_name_H-M   'P 1'
#
loop_
_entity.id
_entity.type
_entity.pdbx_description
1 polymer ?
#
loop_
_entity_poly.entity_id
_entity_poly.type
_entity_poly.pdbx_seq_one_letter_code
_entity_poly.pdbx_strand_id
1 'polypeptide(L)'
;MPRKAKAPESPHINQITDGVIWKNLLAFFFPILLGTFFQQMYNTVDAIVVGKFVGKEALAAVGGATGNLINLIVGFFVGLSSGATVILSQYFGARRSQEVGDTVHTAAALSLACGVFLTVAGIALSPAILRLMGTPEDVMDHAVTYIRIYFAGMIPNLVYNIGSGLLRAVGDSRRPLYFLIVACLVNIVLDILLVLGL
;
A
#
# COMPACT_ATOMS: atom_id res chain seq x y z
N MET A 1 -30.55 -43.37 -4.07
CA MET A 1 -29.93 -42.10 -4.47
C MET A 1 -29.34 -41.46 -3.24
N PRO A 2 -28.02 -41.33 -3.08
CA PRO A 2 -27.41 -40.68 -1.91
C PRO A 2 -27.57 -39.17 -2.02
N ARG A 3 -28.14 -38.55 -0.99
CA ARG A 3 -28.19 -37.10 -0.80
C ARG A 3 -26.74 -36.53 -0.76
N LYS A 4 -26.38 -35.71 -1.76
CA LYS A 4 -25.15 -34.91 -1.71
C LYS A 4 -25.21 -34.03 -0.46
N ALA A 5 -24.31 -34.26 0.47
CA ALA A 5 -24.11 -33.37 1.61
C ALA A 5 -23.77 -31.98 1.09
N LYS A 6 -24.58 -30.98 1.45
CA LYS A 6 -24.35 -29.57 1.20
C LYS A 6 -23.08 -29.17 1.99
N ALA A 7 -22.03 -28.79 1.29
CA ALA A 7 -20.85 -28.24 1.94
C ALA A 7 -21.25 -27.02 2.80
N PRO A 8 -20.66 -26.80 3.98
CA PRO A 8 -21.00 -25.66 4.83
C PRO A 8 -20.72 -24.36 4.04
N GLU A 9 -21.77 -23.60 3.79
CA GLU A 9 -21.68 -22.25 3.22
C GLU A 9 -20.90 -21.39 4.21
N SER A 10 -19.70 -20.95 3.82
CA SER A 10 -18.96 -19.95 4.59
C SER A 10 -19.76 -18.63 4.53
N PRO A 11 -20.08 -18.01 5.69
CA PRO A 11 -21.10 -16.94 5.78
C PRO A 11 -20.71 -15.60 5.12
N HIS A 12 -19.54 -15.50 4.47
CA HIS A 12 -19.02 -14.21 3.97
C HIS A 12 -18.77 -14.13 2.45
N ILE A 13 -19.07 -15.21 1.68
CA ILE A 13 -18.62 -15.31 0.28
C ILE A 13 -19.57 -14.60 -0.70
N ASN A 14 -20.81 -14.29 -0.32
CA ASN A 14 -21.84 -13.82 -1.27
C ASN A 14 -22.31 -12.36 -1.05
N GLN A 15 -21.60 -11.54 -0.25
CA GLN A 15 -22.09 -10.21 0.10
C GLN A 15 -22.11 -9.21 -1.07
N ILE A 16 -21.34 -9.43 -2.14
CA ILE A 16 -21.30 -8.52 -3.29
C ILE A 16 -22.30 -8.91 -4.36
N THR A 17 -22.56 -10.22 -4.53
CA THR A 17 -23.40 -10.74 -5.63
C THR A 17 -24.85 -11.00 -5.22
N ASP A 18 -25.14 -11.12 -3.93
CA ASP A 18 -26.48 -11.39 -3.42
C ASP A 18 -27.12 -10.13 -2.83
N GLY A 19 -28.36 -9.83 -3.25
CA GLY A 19 -29.15 -8.72 -2.73
C GLY A 19 -29.18 -7.48 -3.64
N VAL A 20 -29.34 -6.31 -3.04
CA VAL A 20 -29.45 -5.04 -3.78
C VAL A 20 -28.07 -4.53 -4.15
N ILE A 21 -27.69 -4.66 -5.41
CA ILE A 21 -26.35 -4.40 -5.96
C ILE A 21 -25.78 -3.03 -5.53
N TRP A 22 -26.57 -1.95 -5.63
CA TRP A 22 -26.07 -0.62 -5.27
C TRP A 22 -25.72 -0.46 -3.78
N LYS A 23 -26.45 -1.14 -2.86
CA LYS A 23 -26.15 -1.14 -1.42
C LYS A 23 -24.82 -1.85 -1.14
N ASN A 24 -24.60 -2.98 -1.80
CA ASN A 24 -23.37 -3.76 -1.66
C ASN A 24 -22.17 -2.99 -2.25
N LEU A 25 -22.36 -2.32 -3.39
CA LEU A 25 -21.36 -1.44 -3.98
C LEU A 25 -20.98 -0.29 -3.03
N LEU A 26 -21.94 0.39 -2.42
CA LEU A 26 -21.67 1.46 -1.47
C LEU A 26 -20.97 0.92 -0.20
N ALA A 27 -21.41 -0.22 0.33
CA ALA A 27 -20.79 -0.85 1.49
C ALA A 27 -19.34 -1.27 1.23
N PHE A 28 -19.00 -1.63 -0.01
CA PHE A 28 -17.64 -1.94 -0.44
C PHE A 28 -16.81 -0.69 -0.74
N PHE A 29 -17.41 0.32 -1.38
CA PHE A 29 -16.76 1.57 -1.78
C PHE A 29 -16.41 2.45 -0.57
N PHE A 30 -17.31 2.57 0.40
CA PHE A 30 -17.14 3.49 1.53
C PHE A 30 -15.88 3.22 2.37
N PRO A 31 -15.52 1.97 2.74
CA PRO A 31 -14.26 1.69 3.40
C PRO A 31 -13.02 2.08 2.57
N ILE A 32 -13.07 1.92 1.24
CA ILE A 32 -11.96 2.30 0.36
C ILE A 32 -11.79 3.82 0.35
N LEU A 33 -12.90 4.55 0.25
CA LEU A 33 -12.90 6.02 0.27
C LEU A 33 -12.36 6.55 1.61
N LEU A 34 -12.84 5.99 2.73
CA LEU A 34 -12.32 6.33 4.05
C LEU A 34 -10.82 6.01 4.18
N GLY A 35 -10.39 4.86 3.66
CA GLY A 35 -8.97 4.49 3.65
C GLY A 35 -8.12 5.53 2.90
N THR A 36 -8.55 5.94 1.72
CA THR A 36 -7.86 6.98 0.94
C THR A 36 -7.85 8.32 1.70
N PHE A 37 -8.94 8.66 2.37
CA PHE A 37 -9.03 9.88 3.19
C PHE A 37 -8.03 9.85 4.35
N PHE A 38 -7.96 8.76 5.12
CA PHE A 38 -6.99 8.60 6.20
C PHE A 38 -5.55 8.64 5.68
N GLN A 39 -5.29 8.04 4.53
CA GLN A 39 -3.98 8.09 3.87
C GLN A 39 -3.58 9.52 3.50
N GLN A 40 -4.51 10.31 2.97
CA GLN A 40 -4.25 11.72 2.67
C GLN A 40 -4.05 12.55 3.93
N MET A 41 -4.80 12.24 5.00
CA MET A 41 -4.64 12.93 6.28
C MET A 41 -3.24 12.74 6.85
N TYR A 42 -2.74 11.50 6.95
CA TYR A 42 -1.41 11.31 7.53
C TYR A 42 -0.31 11.91 6.65
N ASN A 43 -0.39 11.82 5.31
CA ASN A 43 0.55 12.50 4.43
C ASN A 43 0.56 14.02 4.66
N THR A 44 -0.61 14.61 4.92
CA THR A 44 -0.73 16.04 5.21
C THR A 44 -0.12 16.38 6.57
N VAL A 45 -0.39 15.55 7.59
CA VAL A 45 0.20 15.74 8.94
C VAL A 45 1.72 15.63 8.87
N ASP A 46 2.26 14.60 8.22
CA ASP A 46 3.71 14.44 7.97
C ASP A 46 4.32 15.73 7.36
N ALA A 47 3.70 16.22 6.28
CA ALA A 47 4.19 17.41 5.59
C ALA A 47 4.17 18.67 6.50
N ILE A 48 3.12 18.82 7.33
CA ILE A 48 3.02 19.92 8.30
C ILE A 48 4.09 19.78 9.39
N VAL A 49 4.27 18.58 9.95
CA VAL A 49 5.25 18.31 11.00
C VAL A 49 6.66 18.57 10.49
N VAL A 50 7.02 17.97 9.36
CA VAL A 50 8.33 18.17 8.74
C VAL A 50 8.57 19.65 8.39
N GLY A 51 7.61 20.30 7.72
CA GLY A 51 7.77 21.69 7.28
C GLY A 51 7.85 22.69 8.42
N LYS A 52 7.16 22.44 9.55
CA LYS A 52 7.09 23.36 10.70
C LYS A 52 8.25 23.17 11.69
N PHE A 53 8.65 21.91 11.92
CA PHE A 53 9.59 21.58 12.99
C PHE A 53 10.99 21.20 12.49
N VAL A 54 11.12 20.61 11.28
CA VAL A 54 12.43 20.22 10.73
C VAL A 54 12.98 21.27 9.77
N GLY A 55 12.10 21.93 9.00
CA GLY A 55 12.50 23.06 8.14
C GLY A 55 12.16 22.87 6.66
N LYS A 56 12.43 23.94 5.89
CA LYS A 56 12.06 24.01 4.46
C LYS A 56 12.89 23.04 3.59
N GLU A 57 14.15 22.84 3.94
CA GLU A 57 15.07 21.94 3.21
C GLU A 57 14.63 20.48 3.35
N ALA A 58 14.24 20.07 4.56
CA ALA A 58 13.69 18.74 4.79
C ALA A 58 12.34 18.53 4.07
N LEU A 59 11.47 19.54 4.06
CA LEU A 59 10.21 19.48 3.31
C LEU A 59 10.47 19.39 1.79
N ALA A 60 11.46 20.11 1.26
CA ALA A 60 11.86 20.03 -0.14
C ALA A 60 12.48 18.67 -0.47
N ALA A 61 13.22 18.06 0.48
CA ALA A 61 13.79 16.73 0.33
C ALA A 61 12.68 15.66 0.26
N VAL A 62 11.61 15.78 1.03
CA VAL A 62 10.50 14.82 1.03
C VAL A 62 9.57 15.01 -0.16
N GLY A 63 9.22 16.26 -0.51
CA GLY A 63 8.22 16.57 -1.53
C GLY A 63 8.73 16.76 -2.95
N GLY A 64 10.04 17.03 -3.12
CA GLY A 64 10.63 17.37 -4.41
C GLY A 64 10.85 16.16 -5.34
N ALA A 65 12.07 16.00 -5.85
CA ALA A 65 12.47 14.88 -6.71
C ALA A 65 12.19 13.51 -6.06
N THR A 66 12.41 13.42 -4.76
CA THR A 66 12.17 12.22 -3.94
C THR A 66 10.71 11.79 -3.97
N GLY A 67 9.78 12.74 -3.77
CA GLY A 67 8.33 12.46 -3.82
C GLY A 67 7.90 11.96 -5.20
N ASN A 68 8.42 12.54 -6.28
CA ASN A 68 8.14 12.09 -7.64
C ASN A 68 8.64 10.67 -7.90
N LEU A 69 9.85 10.33 -7.44
CA LEU A 69 10.42 8.99 -7.55
C LEU A 69 9.58 7.97 -6.79
N ILE A 70 9.20 8.28 -5.56
CA ILE A 70 8.34 7.43 -4.73
C ILE A 70 7.00 7.19 -5.45
N ASN A 71 6.34 8.24 -5.91
CA ASN A 71 5.06 8.14 -6.61
C ASN A 71 5.14 7.27 -7.88
N LEU A 72 6.23 7.39 -8.64
CA LEU A 72 6.46 6.55 -9.82
C LEU A 72 6.55 5.07 -9.44
N ILE A 73 7.37 4.75 -8.43
CA ILE A 73 7.60 3.37 -7.98
C ILE A 73 6.32 2.79 -7.38
N VAL A 74 5.69 3.51 -6.46
CA VAL A 74 4.44 3.06 -5.83
C VAL A 74 3.34 2.89 -6.87
N GLY A 75 3.20 3.83 -7.81
CA GLY A 75 2.22 3.76 -8.90
C GLY A 75 2.40 2.52 -9.77
N PHE A 76 3.65 2.17 -10.11
CA PHE A 76 3.95 0.93 -10.83
C PHE A 76 3.45 -0.33 -10.08
N PHE A 77 3.74 -0.42 -8.78
CA PHE A 77 3.34 -1.57 -7.98
C PHE A 77 1.86 -1.60 -7.64
N VAL A 78 1.21 -0.45 -7.53
CA VAL A 78 -0.27 -0.37 -7.45
C VAL A 78 -0.89 -0.92 -8.74
N GLY A 79 -0.33 -0.60 -9.91
CA GLY A 79 -0.75 -1.19 -11.18
C GLY A 79 -0.57 -2.71 -11.22
N LEU A 80 0.58 -3.22 -10.76
CA LEU A 80 0.85 -4.66 -10.67
C LEU A 80 -0.12 -5.35 -9.70
N SER A 81 -0.37 -4.76 -8.53
CA SER A 81 -1.36 -5.23 -7.56
C SER A 81 -2.77 -5.26 -8.14
N SER A 82 -3.13 -4.27 -8.96
CA SER A 82 -4.41 -4.24 -9.66
C SER A 82 -4.57 -5.42 -10.62
N GLY A 83 -3.51 -5.79 -11.37
CA GLY A 83 -3.50 -6.98 -12.21
C GLY A 83 -3.73 -8.28 -11.42
N ALA A 84 -3.01 -8.46 -10.31
CA ALA A 84 -3.19 -9.61 -9.43
C ALA A 84 -4.61 -9.66 -8.84
N THR A 85 -5.18 -8.50 -8.47
CA THR A 85 -6.55 -8.36 -7.96
C THR A 85 -7.58 -8.83 -8.99
N VAL A 86 -7.41 -8.47 -10.26
CA VAL A 86 -8.32 -8.89 -11.36
C VAL A 86 -8.29 -10.40 -11.55
N ILE A 87 -7.09 -11.00 -11.62
CA ILE A 87 -6.93 -12.46 -11.78
C ILE A 87 -7.56 -13.19 -10.60
N LEU A 88 -7.27 -12.76 -9.38
CA LEU A 88 -7.80 -13.37 -8.18
C LEU A 88 -9.34 -13.28 -8.13
N SER A 89 -9.92 -12.12 -8.46
CA SER A 89 -11.37 -11.94 -8.47
C SER A 89 -12.07 -12.83 -9.49
N GLN A 90 -11.46 -13.09 -10.66
CA GLN A 90 -11.99 -14.01 -11.65
C GLN A 90 -11.98 -15.46 -11.16
N TYR A 91 -10.87 -15.94 -10.59
CA TYR A 91 -10.80 -17.29 -10.02
C TYR A 91 -11.73 -17.45 -8.82
N PHE A 92 -11.80 -16.43 -7.97
CA PHE A 92 -12.71 -16.42 -6.82
C PHE A 92 -14.18 -16.49 -7.26
N GLY A 93 -14.58 -15.66 -8.24
CA GLY A 93 -15.91 -15.68 -8.83
C GLY A 93 -16.26 -17.01 -9.53
N ALA A 94 -15.27 -17.64 -10.18
CA ALA A 94 -15.40 -18.97 -10.80
C ALA A 94 -15.37 -20.12 -9.79
N ARG A 95 -15.21 -19.86 -8.49
CA ARG A 95 -15.10 -20.86 -7.40
C ARG A 95 -13.93 -21.85 -7.57
N ARG A 96 -12.85 -21.40 -8.18
CA ARG A 96 -11.63 -22.17 -8.41
C ARG A 96 -10.67 -21.97 -7.24
N SER A 97 -10.87 -22.67 -6.13
CA SER A 97 -10.14 -22.46 -4.88
C SER A 97 -8.65 -22.78 -4.96
N GLN A 98 -8.24 -23.72 -5.82
CA GLN A 98 -6.83 -24.03 -6.01
C GLN A 98 -6.11 -22.87 -6.70
N GLU A 99 -6.66 -22.37 -7.81
CA GLU A 99 -6.09 -21.23 -8.56
C GLU A 99 -6.09 -19.94 -7.75
N VAL A 100 -7.06 -19.76 -6.82
CA VAL A 100 -7.03 -18.67 -5.83
C VAL A 100 -5.81 -18.80 -4.93
N GLY A 101 -5.55 -20.00 -4.38
CA GLY A 101 -4.37 -20.28 -3.56
C GLY A 101 -3.06 -20.00 -4.31
N ASP A 102 -2.93 -20.52 -5.52
CA ASP A 102 -1.74 -20.34 -6.36
C ASP A 102 -1.51 -18.86 -6.69
N THR A 103 -2.57 -18.11 -6.96
CA THR A 103 -2.49 -16.66 -7.21
C THR A 103 -1.99 -15.91 -5.98
N VAL A 104 -2.51 -16.23 -4.79
CA VAL A 104 -2.09 -15.60 -3.53
C VAL A 104 -0.61 -15.89 -3.24
N HIS A 105 -0.17 -17.15 -3.37
CA HIS A 105 1.23 -17.52 -3.15
C HIS A 105 2.16 -16.84 -4.15
N THR A 106 1.78 -16.81 -5.43
CA THR A 106 2.57 -16.14 -6.48
C THR A 106 2.67 -14.65 -6.22
N ALA A 107 1.56 -13.99 -5.86
CA ALA A 107 1.55 -12.57 -5.54
C ALA A 107 2.39 -12.25 -4.29
N ALA A 108 2.34 -13.10 -3.27
CA ALA A 108 3.16 -12.96 -2.06
C ALA A 108 4.65 -13.14 -2.38
N ALA A 109 5.02 -14.17 -3.13
CA ALA A 109 6.41 -14.40 -3.55
C ALA A 109 6.94 -13.24 -4.40
N LEU A 110 6.13 -12.73 -5.33
CA LEU A 110 6.47 -11.58 -6.18
C LEU A 110 6.66 -10.31 -5.32
N SER A 111 5.79 -10.06 -4.34
CA SER A 111 5.91 -8.90 -3.45
C SER A 111 7.21 -8.94 -2.64
N LEU A 112 7.60 -10.10 -2.15
CA LEU A 112 8.85 -10.28 -1.41
C LEU A 112 10.08 -10.12 -2.33
N ALA A 113 10.09 -10.78 -3.49
CA ALA A 113 11.19 -10.71 -4.44
C ALA A 113 11.41 -9.27 -4.94
N CYS A 114 10.34 -8.60 -5.36
CA CYS A 114 10.39 -7.20 -5.78
C CYS A 114 10.75 -6.28 -4.62
N GLY A 115 10.24 -6.54 -3.41
CA GLY A 115 10.56 -5.77 -2.21
C GLY A 115 12.04 -5.82 -1.87
N VAL A 116 12.65 -7.01 -1.88
CA VAL A 116 14.09 -7.19 -1.65
C VAL A 116 14.90 -6.51 -2.76
N PHE A 117 14.53 -6.73 -4.02
CA PHE A 117 15.22 -6.08 -5.15
C PHE A 117 15.19 -4.55 -5.04
N LEU A 118 14.02 -3.96 -4.79
CA LEU A 118 13.88 -2.51 -4.66
C LEU A 118 14.60 -1.96 -3.43
N THR A 119 14.58 -2.68 -2.31
CA THR A 119 15.33 -2.27 -1.12
C THR A 119 16.81 -2.17 -1.44
N VAL A 120 17.40 -3.23 -2.01
CA VAL A 120 18.83 -3.26 -2.33
C VAL A 120 19.19 -2.25 -3.42
N ALA A 121 18.49 -2.29 -4.56
CA ALA A 121 18.75 -1.39 -5.69
C ALA A 121 18.45 0.08 -5.33
N GLY A 122 17.35 0.34 -4.62
CA GLY A 122 16.95 1.68 -4.24
C GLY A 122 17.93 2.33 -3.27
N ILE A 123 18.40 1.61 -2.26
CA ILE A 123 19.42 2.12 -1.32
C ILE A 123 20.75 2.38 -2.05
N ALA A 124 21.17 1.46 -2.93
CA ALA A 124 22.44 1.57 -3.64
C ALA A 124 22.44 2.70 -4.68
N LEU A 125 21.35 2.83 -5.44
CA LEU A 125 21.25 3.75 -6.57
C LEU A 125 20.67 5.12 -6.20
N SER A 126 20.18 5.32 -4.98
CA SER A 126 19.51 6.56 -4.56
C SER A 126 20.33 7.83 -4.86
N PRO A 127 21.65 7.93 -4.58
CA PRO A 127 22.39 9.14 -4.88
C PRO A 127 22.50 9.44 -6.39
N ALA A 128 22.66 8.39 -7.20
CA ALA A 128 22.77 8.51 -8.65
C ALA A 128 21.43 8.97 -9.28
N ILE A 129 20.32 8.35 -8.84
CA ILE A 129 19.00 8.70 -9.35
C ILE A 129 18.62 10.13 -8.98
N LEU A 130 18.86 10.56 -7.73
CA LEU A 130 18.55 11.93 -7.30
C LEU A 130 19.38 12.98 -8.03
N ARG A 131 20.67 12.71 -8.34
CA ARG A 131 21.48 13.57 -9.17
C ARG A 131 20.95 13.68 -10.60
N LEU A 132 20.57 12.55 -11.20
CA LEU A 132 19.96 12.53 -12.54
C LEU A 132 18.63 13.29 -12.60
N MET A 133 17.89 13.31 -11.49
CA MET A 133 16.63 14.08 -11.37
C MET A 133 16.87 15.58 -11.10
N GLY A 134 18.11 16.03 -11.01
CA GLY A 134 18.44 17.44 -10.80
C GLY A 134 18.16 17.93 -9.38
N THR A 135 18.27 17.05 -8.37
CA THR A 135 18.11 17.46 -6.96
C THR A 135 19.21 18.46 -6.60
N PRO A 136 18.86 19.66 -6.04
CA PRO A 136 19.84 20.65 -5.61
C PRO A 136 20.80 20.12 -4.56
N GLU A 137 22.07 20.61 -4.58
CA GLU A 137 23.12 20.07 -3.69
C GLU A 137 22.85 20.37 -2.21
N ASP A 138 22.22 21.49 -1.89
CA ASP A 138 21.82 21.90 -0.53
C ASP A 138 20.81 20.95 0.12
N VAL A 139 20.00 20.25 -0.69
CA VAL A 139 18.98 19.29 -0.23
C VAL A 139 19.40 17.84 -0.42
N MET A 140 20.51 17.58 -1.11
CA MET A 140 20.91 16.24 -1.56
C MET A 140 21.09 15.25 -0.41
N ASP A 141 21.77 15.63 0.66
CA ASP A 141 22.06 14.75 1.78
C ASP A 141 20.78 14.33 2.53
N HIS A 142 19.85 15.27 2.72
CA HIS A 142 18.54 14.98 3.31
C HIS A 142 17.71 14.08 2.38
N ALA A 143 17.71 14.37 1.08
CA ALA A 143 16.99 13.58 0.09
C ALA A 143 17.50 12.14 -0.01
N VAL A 144 18.83 11.94 -0.04
CA VAL A 144 19.45 10.61 -0.05
C VAL A 144 19.13 9.83 1.21
N THR A 145 19.21 10.47 2.38
CA THR A 145 18.90 9.82 3.66
C THR A 145 17.44 9.41 3.70
N TYR A 146 16.53 10.30 3.37
CA TYR A 146 15.10 10.04 3.35
C TYR A 146 14.76 8.89 2.39
N ILE A 147 15.24 8.93 1.14
CA ILE A 147 14.91 7.91 0.14
C ILE A 147 15.48 6.52 0.52
N ARG A 148 16.66 6.47 1.15
CA ARG A 148 17.23 5.22 1.64
C ARG A 148 16.38 4.59 2.75
N ILE A 149 15.90 5.40 3.70
CA ILE A 149 14.98 4.94 4.75
C ILE A 149 13.67 4.45 4.13
N TYR A 150 13.14 5.18 3.15
CA TYR A 150 11.94 4.78 2.43
C TYR A 150 12.12 3.42 1.73
N PHE A 151 13.23 3.22 1.00
CA PHE A 151 13.53 1.93 0.36
C PHE A 151 13.76 0.79 1.36
N ALA A 152 14.29 1.06 2.55
CA ALA A 152 14.39 0.06 3.61
C ALA A 152 13.01 -0.47 4.06
N GLY A 153 11.96 0.38 3.97
CA GLY A 153 10.56 0.01 4.23
C GLY A 153 9.81 -0.59 3.03
N MET A 154 10.48 -0.86 1.90
CA MET A 154 9.78 -1.25 0.66
C MET A 154 9.12 -2.64 0.74
N ILE A 155 9.74 -3.59 1.44
CA ILE A 155 9.17 -4.93 1.62
C ILE A 155 7.78 -4.87 2.28
N PRO A 156 7.62 -4.32 3.50
CA PRO A 156 6.30 -4.21 4.11
C PRO A 156 5.31 -3.37 3.30
N ASN A 157 5.79 -2.33 2.60
CA ASN A 157 4.95 -1.51 1.73
C ASN A 157 4.34 -2.34 0.60
N LEU A 158 5.13 -3.13 -0.13
CA LEU A 158 4.64 -3.99 -1.21
C LEU A 158 3.72 -5.10 -0.70
N VAL A 159 4.07 -5.75 0.41
CA VAL A 159 3.23 -6.77 1.03
C VAL A 159 1.86 -6.18 1.41
N TYR A 160 1.84 -4.98 1.98
CA TYR A 160 0.60 -4.28 2.29
C TYR A 160 -0.23 -3.95 1.03
N ASN A 161 0.40 -3.39 -0.01
CA ASN A 161 -0.30 -2.99 -1.24
C ASN A 161 -0.91 -4.20 -1.96
N ILE A 162 -0.11 -5.25 -2.17
CA ILE A 162 -0.56 -6.48 -2.82
C ILE A 162 -1.60 -7.20 -1.94
N GLY A 163 -1.33 -7.38 -0.64
CA GLY A 163 -2.25 -8.01 0.29
C GLY A 163 -3.60 -7.30 0.40
N SER A 164 -3.58 -5.96 0.42
CA SER A 164 -4.81 -5.15 0.39
C SER A 164 -5.58 -5.31 -0.91
N GLY A 165 -4.89 -5.42 -2.06
CA GLY A 165 -5.48 -5.73 -3.35
C GLY A 165 -6.16 -7.10 -3.35
N LEU A 166 -5.49 -8.14 -2.86
CA LEU A 166 -6.03 -9.50 -2.76
C LEU A 166 -7.25 -9.57 -1.83
N LEU A 167 -7.23 -8.88 -0.68
CA LEU A 167 -8.40 -8.80 0.22
C LEU A 167 -9.59 -8.14 -0.48
N ARG A 168 -9.35 -7.05 -1.21
CA ARG A 168 -10.40 -6.39 -2.01
C ARG A 168 -10.94 -7.29 -3.12
N ALA A 169 -10.09 -8.12 -3.75
CA ALA A 169 -10.52 -9.08 -4.78
C ALA A 169 -11.54 -10.10 -4.27
N VAL A 170 -11.45 -10.49 -3.01
CA VAL A 170 -12.42 -11.41 -2.37
C VAL A 170 -13.58 -10.68 -1.67
N GLY A 171 -13.71 -9.36 -1.86
CA GLY A 171 -14.81 -8.56 -1.32
C GLY A 171 -14.58 -7.97 0.07
N ASP A 172 -13.39 -8.14 0.65
CA ASP A 172 -13.07 -7.59 1.96
C ASP A 172 -12.32 -6.26 1.83
N SER A 173 -13.06 -5.16 1.86
CA SER A 173 -12.51 -3.80 1.90
C SER A 173 -12.31 -3.25 3.32
N ARG A 174 -12.85 -3.93 4.35
CA ARG A 174 -12.80 -3.45 5.74
C ARG A 174 -11.44 -3.71 6.40
N ARG A 175 -10.86 -4.90 6.21
CA ARG A 175 -9.55 -5.22 6.80
C ARG A 175 -8.44 -4.28 6.33
N PRO A 176 -8.27 -3.97 5.02
CA PRO A 176 -7.32 -2.96 4.58
C PRO A 176 -7.53 -1.59 5.23
N LEU A 177 -8.79 -1.18 5.44
CA LEU A 177 -9.10 0.07 6.15
C LEU A 177 -8.61 0.04 7.61
N TYR A 178 -8.87 -1.04 8.34
CA TYR A 178 -8.40 -1.15 9.73
C TYR A 178 -6.88 -1.10 9.84
N PHE A 179 -6.16 -1.80 8.95
CA PHE A 179 -4.70 -1.73 8.91
C PHE A 179 -4.21 -0.31 8.65
N LEU A 180 -4.87 0.42 7.75
CA LEU A 180 -4.50 1.78 7.43
C LEU A 180 -4.79 2.76 8.58
N ILE A 181 -5.92 2.60 9.29
CA ILE A 181 -6.23 3.41 10.48
C ILE A 181 -5.17 3.20 11.56
N VAL A 182 -4.80 1.94 11.84
CA VAL A 182 -3.75 1.64 12.83
C VAL A 182 -2.42 2.25 12.40
N ALA A 183 -2.04 2.09 11.12
CA ALA A 183 -0.81 2.67 10.58
C ALA A 183 -0.81 4.20 10.70
N CYS A 184 -1.92 4.87 10.39
CA CYS A 184 -2.08 6.32 10.52
C CYS A 184 -1.90 6.78 11.98
N LEU A 185 -2.53 6.10 12.93
CA LEU A 185 -2.40 6.45 14.35
C LEU A 185 -0.96 6.25 14.85
N VAL A 186 -0.33 5.14 14.48
CA VAL A 186 1.08 4.86 14.84
C VAL A 186 2.00 5.92 14.23
N ASN A 187 1.81 6.27 12.97
CA ASN A 187 2.58 7.31 12.29
C ASN A 187 2.48 8.65 13.01
N ILE A 188 1.26 9.15 13.29
CA ILE A 188 1.05 10.42 14.01
C ILE A 188 1.72 10.40 15.39
N VAL A 189 1.61 9.29 16.14
CA VAL A 189 2.26 9.15 17.44
C VAL A 189 3.79 9.19 17.30
N LEU A 190 4.35 8.49 16.32
CA LEU A 190 5.79 8.48 16.07
C LEU A 190 6.30 9.85 15.64
N ASP A 191 5.58 10.57 14.78
CA ASP A 191 5.93 11.94 14.38
C ASP A 191 6.01 12.86 15.60
N ILE A 192 4.99 12.82 16.46
CA ILE A 192 4.99 13.62 17.69
C ILE A 192 6.17 13.23 18.59
N LEU A 193 6.41 11.95 18.80
CA LEU A 193 7.48 11.48 19.68
C LEU A 193 8.88 11.77 19.14
N LEU A 194 9.11 11.55 17.85
CA LEU A 194 10.44 11.66 17.24
C LEU A 194 10.78 13.10 16.84
N VAL A 195 9.79 13.92 16.48
CA VAL A 195 10.03 15.30 16.05
C VAL A 195 9.89 16.31 17.18
N LEU A 196 8.97 16.09 18.15
CA LEU A 196 8.77 16.98 19.29
C LEU A 196 9.47 16.49 20.56
N GLY A 197 9.83 15.22 20.66
CA GLY A 197 10.51 14.63 21.83
C GLY A 197 12.04 14.62 21.74
N LEU A 198 12.61 15.02 20.59
CA LEU A 198 14.04 15.29 20.35
C LEU A 198 14.28 16.79 20.26
#